data_55ea9130c4453f6b77cc2a76ca96d7ab
#
_entry.id   55ea9130c4453f6b77cc2a76ca96d7ab
#
_cell.length_a   1.000
_cell.length_b   1.000
_cell.length_c   1.000
_cell.angle_alpha   90.00
_cell.angle_beta   90.00
_cell.angle_gamma   90.00
#
_symmetry.space_group_name_H-M   'P 1'
#
loop_
_entity.id
_entity.type
_entity.pdbx_description
1 polymer ?
#
loop_
_entity_poly.entity_id
_entity_poly.type
_entity_poly.pdbx_seq_one_letter_code
_entity_poly.pdbx_strand_id
1 'polypeptide(L)'
;MKKIVFLRTDPSATGGAERYLTRLKNALKNSGISSEIRSFKGNKKLSSWLKALKFNAQVKNEKKDDEIYFSLERVTSADIYRAGDGVHKVYRSLKPFWFFNPLNFVYVYLEKKCFLNSKSIIANSNLIKQQIIDTYDIDKDKITTIYNGINLPTKVEKGSAKMRLCEKFGLNYELPILLFVGSGFKRKGVSEFLNIVSNISLTLNTIIVGSDKNIKKYKNLAKKLGIDAIFTGKQRVVNDFYEGADMFIFPTHYEPFSNVILEALSYGCVCITTKQNGASEILDKDFIMDNPKSFEIANFIEKILKDSKLLSKIQASNLELSKKFSIEDNAKKTMEIINAHTN
;
A
#
# COMPACT_ATOMS: atom_id res chain seq x y z
N MET A 1 -21.03 -19.24 16.24
CA MET A 1 -20.37 -18.19 15.40
C MET A 1 -20.11 -18.79 14.03
N LYS A 2 -20.52 -18.11 12.97
CA LYS A 2 -20.28 -18.58 11.59
C LYS A 2 -18.79 -18.69 11.30
N LYS A 3 -18.41 -19.62 10.43
CA LYS A 3 -17.02 -19.83 10.01
C LYS A 3 -16.54 -18.69 9.10
N ILE A 4 -15.42 -18.07 9.42
CA ILE A 4 -14.83 -17.00 8.60
C ILE A 4 -14.04 -17.61 7.43
N VAL A 5 -14.42 -17.26 6.20
CA VAL A 5 -13.76 -17.71 4.98
C VAL A 5 -13.22 -16.50 4.20
N PHE A 6 -11.91 -16.37 4.16
CA PHE A 6 -11.25 -15.38 3.32
C PHE A 6 -11.19 -15.84 1.87
N LEU A 7 -11.55 -14.93 0.96
CA LEU A 7 -11.53 -15.22 -0.48
C LEU A 7 -10.35 -14.50 -1.14
N ARG A 8 -9.44 -15.28 -1.74
CA ARG A 8 -8.31 -14.76 -2.53
C ARG A 8 -7.96 -15.71 -3.66
N THR A 9 -7.86 -15.20 -4.90
CA THR A 9 -7.60 -16.01 -6.11
C THR A 9 -6.27 -16.77 -6.01
N ASP A 10 -5.19 -16.08 -5.60
CA ASP A 10 -3.86 -16.68 -5.38
C ASP A 10 -3.24 -16.14 -4.09
N PRO A 11 -3.37 -16.85 -2.97
CA PRO A 11 -2.80 -16.42 -1.69
C PRO A 11 -1.28 -16.56 -1.60
N SER A 12 -0.63 -17.25 -2.56
CA SER A 12 0.83 -17.43 -2.60
C SER A 12 1.58 -16.29 -3.29
N ALA A 13 0.85 -15.37 -3.93
CA ALA A 13 1.46 -14.18 -4.54
C ALA A 13 2.12 -13.28 -3.49
N THR A 14 3.06 -12.42 -3.92
CA THR A 14 3.88 -11.57 -3.03
C THR A 14 3.44 -10.10 -3.02
N GLY A 15 2.15 -9.85 -3.23
CA GLY A 15 1.57 -8.51 -3.29
C GLY A 15 1.25 -7.89 -1.92
N GLY A 16 0.75 -6.66 -1.94
CA GLY A 16 0.30 -5.97 -0.72
C GLY A 16 -0.93 -6.61 -0.07
N ALA A 17 -1.87 -7.10 -0.89
CA ALA A 17 -3.08 -7.75 -0.40
C ALA A 17 -2.80 -9.09 0.27
N GLU A 18 -1.87 -9.88 -0.26
CA GLU A 18 -1.48 -11.17 0.32
C GLU A 18 -0.74 -10.98 1.64
N ARG A 19 0.17 -9.99 1.73
CA ARG A 19 0.81 -9.63 2.99
C ARG A 19 -0.20 -9.18 4.03
N TYR A 20 -1.16 -8.36 3.64
CA TYR A 20 -2.26 -7.95 4.53
C TYR A 20 -3.05 -9.15 5.02
N LEU A 21 -3.49 -10.06 4.12
CA LEU A 21 -4.24 -11.25 4.48
C LEU A 21 -3.48 -12.14 5.46
N THR A 22 -2.17 -12.34 5.23
CA THR A 22 -1.31 -13.12 6.13
C THR A 22 -1.22 -12.48 7.51
N ARG A 23 -0.99 -11.17 7.58
CA ARG A 23 -0.93 -10.40 8.84
C ARG A 23 -2.26 -10.50 9.60
N LEU A 24 -3.38 -10.24 8.92
CA LEU A 24 -4.72 -10.30 9.50
C LEU A 24 -5.03 -11.70 10.03
N LYS A 25 -4.78 -12.75 9.23
CA LYS A 25 -5.02 -14.14 9.64
C LYS A 25 -4.21 -14.51 10.88
N ASN A 26 -2.95 -14.10 10.96
CA ASN A 26 -2.10 -14.36 12.13
C ASN A 26 -2.62 -13.61 13.36
N ALA A 27 -3.01 -12.34 13.22
CA ALA A 27 -3.59 -11.57 14.33
C ALA A 27 -4.89 -12.21 14.85
N LEU A 28 -5.78 -12.65 13.96
CA LEU A 28 -7.00 -13.38 14.34
C LEU A 28 -6.69 -14.71 15.05
N LYS A 29 -5.73 -15.47 14.54
CA LYS A 29 -5.29 -16.72 15.17
C LYS A 29 -4.74 -16.49 16.58
N ASN A 30 -3.95 -15.44 16.77
CA ASN A 30 -3.41 -15.05 18.09
C ASN A 30 -4.53 -14.65 19.07
N SER A 31 -5.66 -14.17 18.56
CA SER A 31 -6.88 -13.87 19.34
C SER A 31 -7.83 -15.09 19.48
N GLY A 32 -7.39 -16.30 19.13
CA GLY A 32 -8.19 -17.52 19.24
C GLY A 32 -9.25 -17.70 18.14
N ILE A 33 -9.23 -16.88 17.08
CA ILE A 33 -10.24 -16.91 16.02
C ILE A 33 -9.72 -17.73 14.84
N SER A 34 -10.44 -18.83 14.53
CA SER A 34 -10.14 -19.68 13.38
C SER A 34 -10.71 -19.12 12.09
N SER A 35 -9.94 -19.19 11.01
CA SER A 35 -10.37 -18.77 9.69
C SER A 35 -9.76 -19.64 8.59
N GLU A 36 -10.47 -19.80 7.48
CA GLU A 36 -10.04 -20.53 6.28
C GLU A 36 -9.71 -19.55 5.14
N ILE A 37 -8.81 -19.93 4.23
CA ILE A 37 -8.60 -19.22 2.96
C ILE A 37 -9.13 -20.11 1.85
N ARG A 38 -10.09 -19.61 1.07
CA ARG A 38 -10.59 -20.26 -0.12
C ARG A 38 -10.00 -19.59 -1.36
N SER A 39 -9.30 -20.41 -2.16
CA SER A 39 -8.58 -19.95 -3.35
C SER A 39 -9.11 -20.60 -4.62
N PHE A 40 -8.68 -20.08 -5.76
CA PHE A 40 -9.05 -20.64 -7.06
C PHE A 40 -8.46 -22.03 -7.28
N LYS A 41 -9.33 -23.01 -7.55
CA LYS A 41 -8.96 -24.43 -7.74
C LYS A 41 -8.72 -24.80 -9.22
N GLY A 42 -9.01 -23.90 -10.15
CA GLY A 42 -8.91 -24.18 -11.58
C GLY A 42 -7.51 -24.01 -12.16
N ASN A 43 -7.40 -24.14 -13.47
CA ASN A 43 -6.15 -24.03 -14.21
C ASN A 43 -5.51 -22.63 -14.05
N LYS A 44 -4.33 -22.56 -13.42
CA LYS A 44 -3.59 -21.33 -13.16
C LYS A 44 -3.04 -20.65 -14.43
N LYS A 45 -2.99 -21.33 -15.56
CA LYS A 45 -2.54 -20.79 -16.86
C LYS A 45 -3.63 -19.99 -17.60
N LEU A 46 -4.88 -20.00 -17.13
CA LEU A 46 -5.96 -19.21 -17.72
C LEU A 46 -5.64 -17.70 -17.69
N SER A 47 -6.18 -16.96 -18.64
CA SER A 47 -6.12 -15.50 -18.65
C SER A 47 -6.75 -14.92 -17.37
N SER A 48 -6.30 -13.74 -16.95
CA SER A 48 -6.75 -13.14 -15.67
C SER A 48 -8.26 -12.89 -15.63
N TRP A 49 -8.88 -12.51 -16.74
CA TRP A 49 -10.33 -12.27 -16.80
C TRP A 49 -11.14 -13.56 -16.68
N LEU A 50 -10.68 -14.67 -17.32
CA LEU A 50 -11.33 -15.98 -17.17
C LEU A 50 -11.19 -16.53 -15.74
N LYS A 51 -9.99 -16.34 -15.12
CA LYS A 51 -9.80 -16.71 -13.71
C LYS A 51 -10.76 -15.96 -12.79
N ALA A 52 -10.94 -14.66 -13.00
CA ALA A 52 -11.86 -13.85 -12.21
C ALA A 52 -13.31 -14.36 -12.31
N LEU A 53 -13.81 -14.63 -13.52
CA LEU A 53 -15.15 -15.17 -13.72
C LEU A 53 -15.32 -16.58 -13.12
N LYS A 54 -14.36 -17.47 -13.36
CA LYS A 54 -14.41 -18.84 -12.82
C LYS A 54 -14.30 -18.87 -11.30
N PHE A 55 -13.45 -18.03 -10.71
CA PHE A 55 -13.36 -17.91 -9.26
C PHE A 55 -14.65 -17.37 -8.65
N ASN A 56 -15.26 -16.36 -9.28
CA ASN A 56 -16.57 -15.85 -8.86
C ASN A 56 -17.65 -16.95 -8.90
N ALA A 57 -17.71 -17.76 -9.96
CA ALA A 57 -18.65 -18.88 -10.05
C ALA A 57 -18.34 -19.95 -8.99
N GLN A 58 -17.06 -20.32 -8.82
CA GLN A 58 -16.63 -21.30 -7.83
C GLN A 58 -17.08 -20.91 -6.41
N VAL A 59 -16.75 -19.71 -5.96
CA VAL A 59 -17.09 -19.29 -4.58
C VAL A 59 -18.58 -19.10 -4.36
N LYS A 60 -19.33 -18.74 -5.42
CA LYS A 60 -20.79 -18.66 -5.35
C LYS A 60 -21.41 -20.06 -5.13
N ASN A 61 -20.92 -21.08 -5.84
CA ASN A 61 -21.42 -22.46 -5.73
C ASN A 61 -20.96 -23.16 -4.45
N GLU A 62 -19.82 -22.77 -3.88
CA GLU A 62 -19.25 -23.37 -2.67
C GLU A 62 -19.74 -22.70 -1.36
N LYS A 63 -20.51 -21.62 -1.44
CA LYS A 63 -20.98 -20.87 -0.25
C LYS A 63 -21.96 -21.70 0.55
N LYS A 64 -21.73 -21.73 1.88
CA LYS A 64 -22.62 -22.40 2.84
C LYS A 64 -23.26 -21.37 3.76
N ASP A 65 -24.38 -21.72 4.38
CA ASP A 65 -25.16 -20.84 5.26
C ASP A 65 -24.45 -20.56 6.58
N ASP A 66 -23.59 -21.47 7.03
CA ASP A 66 -22.78 -21.35 8.24
C ASP A 66 -21.45 -20.61 8.04
N GLU A 67 -21.21 -20.07 6.83
CA GLU A 67 -20.00 -19.35 6.47
C GLU A 67 -20.26 -17.84 6.28
N ILE A 68 -19.27 -17.03 6.70
CA ILE A 68 -19.14 -15.62 6.33
C ILE A 68 -18.00 -15.48 5.32
N TYR A 69 -18.31 -14.97 4.14
CA TYR A 69 -17.32 -14.68 3.10
C TYR A 69 -16.77 -13.28 3.26
N PHE A 70 -15.51 -13.21 3.74
CA PHE A 70 -14.72 -12.01 3.74
C PHE A 70 -13.84 -11.98 2.50
N SER A 71 -14.15 -11.13 1.55
CA SER A 71 -13.45 -11.13 0.26
C SER A 71 -12.46 -9.98 0.12
N LEU A 72 -11.26 -10.30 -0.39
CA LEU A 72 -10.29 -9.34 -0.93
C LEU A 72 -10.37 -9.29 -2.46
N GLU A 73 -11.26 -10.08 -3.05
CA GLU A 73 -11.48 -10.17 -4.50
C GLU A 73 -12.87 -9.66 -4.88
N ARG A 74 -13.01 -9.23 -6.13
CA ARG A 74 -14.29 -8.76 -6.69
C ARG A 74 -15.18 -9.95 -7.01
N VAL A 75 -15.86 -10.50 -5.98
CA VAL A 75 -16.78 -11.62 -6.12
C VAL A 75 -18.19 -11.21 -5.71
N THR A 76 -19.20 -11.75 -6.39
CA THR A 76 -20.60 -11.33 -6.25
C THR A 76 -21.32 -11.92 -5.04
N SER A 77 -20.72 -12.89 -4.35
CA SER A 77 -21.25 -13.62 -3.20
C SER A 77 -20.57 -13.28 -1.87
N ALA A 78 -19.73 -12.22 -1.82
CA ALA A 78 -19.10 -11.76 -0.59
C ALA A 78 -20.16 -11.22 0.38
N ASP A 79 -20.04 -11.55 1.67
CA ASP A 79 -20.80 -10.89 2.73
C ASP A 79 -20.11 -9.58 3.12
N ILE A 80 -18.78 -9.61 3.26
CA ILE A 80 -17.95 -8.46 3.54
C ILE A 80 -16.91 -8.34 2.44
N TYR A 81 -16.84 -7.19 1.79
CA TYR A 81 -15.83 -6.92 0.77
C TYR A 81 -14.83 -5.88 1.26
N ARG A 82 -13.55 -6.22 1.23
CA ARG A 82 -12.48 -5.27 1.52
C ARG A 82 -11.91 -4.71 0.22
N ALA A 83 -12.19 -3.44 -0.04
CA ALA A 83 -11.76 -2.71 -1.24
C ALA A 83 -10.28 -2.26 -1.16
N GLY A 84 -9.38 -3.20 -0.81
CA GLY A 84 -7.96 -2.92 -0.60
C GLY A 84 -7.18 -2.51 -1.85
N ASP A 85 -7.63 -2.99 -3.02
CA ASP A 85 -7.04 -2.66 -4.33
C ASP A 85 -7.63 -1.38 -4.94
N GLY A 86 -8.51 -0.68 -4.20
CA GLY A 86 -9.22 0.50 -4.68
C GLY A 86 -10.32 0.21 -5.69
N VAL A 87 -10.81 1.27 -6.34
CA VAL A 87 -11.88 1.20 -7.35
C VAL A 87 -11.30 1.00 -8.73
N HIS A 88 -11.52 -0.18 -9.32
CA HIS A 88 -10.93 -0.53 -10.62
C HIS A 88 -11.43 0.37 -11.76
N LYS A 89 -12.69 0.78 -11.72
CA LYS A 89 -13.24 1.72 -12.72
C LYS A 89 -12.50 3.05 -12.72
N VAL A 90 -12.09 3.56 -11.56
CA VAL A 90 -11.23 4.75 -11.41
C VAL A 90 -9.81 4.45 -11.86
N TYR A 91 -9.21 3.37 -11.37
CA TYR A 91 -7.84 3.02 -11.71
C TYR A 91 -7.61 2.79 -13.22
N ARG A 92 -8.56 2.14 -13.90
CA ARG A 92 -8.42 1.89 -15.35
C ARG A 92 -8.39 3.17 -16.17
N SER A 93 -9.15 4.22 -15.78
CA SER A 93 -9.19 5.50 -16.50
C SER A 93 -7.84 6.23 -16.51
N LEU A 94 -6.95 5.89 -15.57
CA LEU A 94 -5.58 6.41 -15.54
C LEU A 94 -4.63 5.72 -16.54
N LYS A 95 -5.10 4.69 -17.25
CA LYS A 95 -4.31 3.93 -18.22
C LYS A 95 -4.74 4.28 -19.64
N PRO A 96 -3.80 4.67 -20.53
CA PRO A 96 -4.11 4.77 -21.94
C PRO A 96 -4.51 3.38 -22.47
N PHE A 97 -5.41 3.34 -23.44
CA PHE A 97 -5.83 2.13 -24.14
C PHE A 97 -6.41 1.00 -23.23
N TRP A 98 -6.98 1.39 -22.05
CA TRP A 98 -7.57 0.43 -21.10
C TRP A 98 -8.65 -0.48 -21.73
N PHE A 99 -9.30 -0.02 -22.80
CA PHE A 99 -10.40 -0.72 -23.48
C PHE A 99 -9.93 -1.93 -24.29
N PHE A 100 -8.66 -2.07 -24.61
CA PHE A 100 -8.14 -3.29 -25.26
C PHE A 100 -7.97 -4.49 -24.31
N ASN A 101 -8.07 -4.29 -23.00
CA ASN A 101 -7.91 -5.39 -22.06
C ASN A 101 -9.27 -5.88 -21.53
N PRO A 102 -9.74 -7.10 -21.91
CA PRO A 102 -11.01 -7.66 -21.46
C PRO A 102 -11.18 -7.70 -19.94
N LEU A 103 -10.07 -7.84 -19.19
CA LEU A 103 -10.08 -7.83 -17.73
C LEU A 103 -10.73 -6.56 -17.17
N ASN A 104 -10.54 -5.40 -17.83
CA ASN A 104 -11.09 -4.15 -17.33
C ASN A 104 -12.63 -4.13 -17.35
N PHE A 105 -13.24 -4.79 -18.31
CA PHE A 105 -14.71 -4.91 -18.39
C PHE A 105 -15.22 -5.90 -17.35
N VAL A 106 -14.60 -7.07 -17.27
CA VAL A 106 -14.95 -8.10 -16.29
C VAL A 106 -14.81 -7.56 -14.86
N TYR A 107 -13.72 -6.88 -14.55
CA TYR A 107 -13.49 -6.32 -13.21
C TYR A 107 -14.51 -5.24 -12.87
N VAL A 108 -14.86 -4.33 -13.78
CA VAL A 108 -15.89 -3.32 -13.52
C VAL A 108 -17.27 -3.95 -13.29
N TYR A 109 -17.62 -4.98 -14.06
CA TYR A 109 -18.87 -5.71 -13.86
C TYR A 109 -18.91 -6.40 -12.48
N LEU A 110 -17.87 -7.19 -12.16
CA LEU A 110 -17.78 -7.90 -10.89
C LEU A 110 -17.70 -6.91 -9.70
N GLU A 111 -16.96 -5.83 -9.85
CA GLU A 111 -16.78 -4.78 -8.84
C GLU A 111 -18.14 -4.14 -8.49
N LYS A 112 -18.92 -3.70 -9.50
CA LYS A 112 -20.26 -3.14 -9.28
C LYS A 112 -21.17 -4.14 -8.53
N LYS A 113 -21.21 -5.39 -8.97
CA LYS A 113 -22.03 -6.43 -8.34
C LYS A 113 -21.53 -6.76 -6.92
N CYS A 114 -20.22 -6.79 -6.72
CA CYS A 114 -19.62 -7.01 -5.40
C CYS A 114 -20.01 -5.90 -4.40
N PHE A 115 -19.92 -4.62 -4.79
CA PHE A 115 -20.34 -3.51 -3.94
C PHE A 115 -21.84 -3.52 -3.64
N LEU A 116 -22.68 -3.82 -4.64
CA LEU A 116 -24.13 -3.88 -4.45
C LEU A 116 -24.55 -5.03 -3.52
N ASN A 117 -23.96 -6.20 -3.68
CA ASN A 117 -24.40 -7.43 -3.01
C ASN A 117 -23.79 -7.62 -1.62
N SER A 118 -22.59 -7.07 -1.35
CA SER A 118 -21.96 -7.21 -0.03
C SER A 118 -22.81 -6.53 1.04
N LYS A 119 -22.90 -7.13 2.21
CA LYS A 119 -23.61 -6.58 3.37
C LYS A 119 -22.85 -5.39 3.97
N SER A 120 -21.52 -5.50 4.03
CA SER A 120 -20.62 -4.43 4.45
C SER A 120 -19.41 -4.32 3.52
N ILE A 121 -18.89 -3.11 3.40
CA ILE A 121 -17.71 -2.79 2.61
C ILE A 121 -16.69 -2.15 3.53
N ILE A 122 -15.46 -2.64 3.51
CA ILE A 122 -14.32 -2.03 4.19
C ILE A 122 -13.47 -1.31 3.15
N ALA A 123 -13.44 0.01 3.19
CA ALA A 123 -12.49 0.82 2.43
C ALA A 123 -11.20 1.00 3.25
N ASN A 124 -10.04 0.94 2.59
CA ASN A 124 -8.76 1.13 3.27
C ASN A 124 -8.33 2.60 3.43
N SER A 125 -9.15 3.54 2.95
CA SER A 125 -9.00 4.98 3.09
C SER A 125 -10.33 5.69 2.82
N ASN A 126 -10.47 6.94 3.27
CA ASN A 126 -11.60 7.78 2.89
C ASN A 126 -11.58 8.13 1.41
N LEU A 127 -10.38 8.27 0.82
CA LEU A 127 -10.21 8.38 -0.64
C LEU A 127 -10.95 7.26 -1.37
N ILE A 128 -10.75 6.02 -0.94
CA ILE A 128 -11.43 4.87 -1.58
C ILE A 128 -12.91 4.81 -1.22
N LYS A 129 -13.30 5.13 0.02
CA LYS A 129 -14.71 5.26 0.40
C LYS A 129 -15.42 6.23 -0.54
N GLN A 130 -14.87 7.43 -0.73
CA GLN A 130 -15.46 8.44 -1.60
C GLN A 130 -15.53 7.98 -3.06
N GLN A 131 -14.45 7.35 -3.58
CA GLN A 131 -14.45 6.80 -4.93
C GLN A 131 -15.53 5.73 -5.14
N ILE A 132 -15.82 4.89 -4.14
CA ILE A 132 -16.89 3.88 -4.21
C ILE A 132 -18.26 4.58 -4.32
N ILE A 133 -18.51 5.58 -3.47
CA ILE A 133 -19.75 6.35 -3.46
C ILE A 133 -19.95 7.03 -4.82
N ASP A 134 -18.98 7.83 -5.26
CA ASP A 134 -19.08 8.63 -6.48
C ASP A 134 -19.18 7.76 -7.77
N THR A 135 -18.59 6.56 -7.74
CA THR A 135 -18.53 5.71 -8.93
C THR A 135 -19.75 4.82 -9.10
N TYR A 136 -20.33 4.36 -8.00
CA TYR A 136 -21.35 3.30 -7.99
C TYR A 136 -22.61 3.63 -7.22
N ASP A 137 -22.69 4.83 -6.63
CA ASP A 137 -23.82 5.30 -5.82
C ASP A 137 -24.17 4.31 -4.68
N ILE A 138 -23.13 3.88 -3.98
CA ILE A 138 -23.27 2.97 -2.83
C ILE A 138 -23.53 3.79 -1.58
N ASP A 139 -24.52 3.36 -0.79
CA ASP A 139 -24.84 3.97 0.49
C ASP A 139 -23.59 4.07 1.39
N LYS A 140 -23.31 5.28 1.86
CA LYS A 140 -22.17 5.60 2.74
C LYS A 140 -22.15 4.80 4.04
N ASP A 141 -23.33 4.43 4.55
CA ASP A 141 -23.49 3.70 5.81
C ASP A 141 -23.10 2.22 5.66
N LYS A 142 -23.09 1.72 4.43
CA LYS A 142 -22.58 0.39 4.09
C LYS A 142 -21.04 0.32 4.06
N ILE A 143 -20.34 1.48 4.07
CA ILE A 143 -18.90 1.57 3.87
C ILE A 143 -18.22 2.08 5.13
N THR A 144 -17.41 1.23 5.76
CA THR A 144 -16.57 1.59 6.90
C THR A 144 -15.13 1.77 6.45
N THR A 145 -14.49 2.88 6.85
CA THR A 145 -13.05 3.07 6.61
C THR A 145 -12.24 2.39 7.71
N ILE A 146 -11.40 1.41 7.34
CA ILE A 146 -10.43 0.76 8.21
C ILE A 146 -9.07 0.83 7.54
N TYR A 147 -8.20 1.74 8.01
CA TYR A 147 -6.84 1.87 7.51
C TYR A 147 -6.07 0.56 7.66
N ASN A 148 -5.08 0.35 6.79
CA ASN A 148 -4.23 -0.83 6.87
C ASN A 148 -3.46 -0.87 8.19
N GLY A 149 -3.14 -2.07 8.65
CA GLY A 149 -2.26 -2.31 9.78
C GLY A 149 -0.95 -2.98 9.35
N ILE A 150 0.10 -2.74 10.11
CA ILE A 150 1.41 -3.37 9.95
C ILE A 150 1.89 -4.02 11.24
N ASN A 151 2.85 -4.92 11.14
CA ASN A 151 3.60 -5.37 12.30
C ASN A 151 4.56 -4.24 12.68
N LEU A 152 4.43 -3.72 13.89
CA LEU A 152 5.34 -2.71 14.39
C LEU A 152 6.69 -3.33 14.76
N PRO A 153 7.82 -2.64 14.53
CA PRO A 153 9.12 -3.11 15.01
C PRO A 153 9.16 -3.10 16.54
N THR A 154 9.84 -4.06 17.12
CA THR A 154 10.03 -4.15 18.60
C THR A 154 11.04 -3.13 19.10
N LYS A 155 12.02 -2.76 18.26
CA LYS A 155 13.07 -1.77 18.54
C LYS A 155 13.46 -1.07 17.27
N VAL A 156 13.84 0.19 17.36
CA VAL A 156 14.36 1.00 16.24
C VAL A 156 15.72 1.55 16.61
N GLU A 157 16.75 1.22 15.82
CA GLU A 157 18.14 1.61 16.02
C GLU A 157 18.70 2.25 14.75
N LYS A 158 18.24 3.48 14.45
CA LYS A 158 18.52 4.19 13.18
C LYS A 158 20.01 4.26 12.86
N GLY A 159 20.85 4.58 13.82
CA GLY A 159 22.30 4.70 13.61
C GLY A 159 22.95 3.40 13.15
N SER A 160 22.63 2.29 13.82
CA SER A 160 23.16 0.96 13.45
C SER A 160 22.67 0.52 12.07
N ALA A 161 21.40 0.76 11.75
CA ALA A 161 20.84 0.44 10.43
C ALA A 161 21.44 1.31 9.32
N LYS A 162 21.62 2.60 9.57
CA LYS A 162 22.31 3.52 8.64
C LYS A 162 23.74 3.06 8.35
N MET A 163 24.48 2.66 9.40
CA MET A 163 25.84 2.13 9.25
C MET A 163 25.87 0.89 8.32
N ARG A 164 25.00 -0.10 8.57
CA ARG A 164 24.88 -1.29 7.70
C ARG A 164 24.58 -0.95 6.24
N LEU A 165 23.70 0.05 6.00
CA LEU A 165 23.41 0.50 4.63
C LEU A 165 24.62 1.17 3.99
N CYS A 166 25.34 2.02 4.74
CA CYS A 166 26.51 2.72 4.23
C CYS A 166 27.63 1.74 3.87
N GLU A 167 27.91 0.78 4.74
CA GLU A 167 28.89 -0.27 4.47
C GLU A 167 28.50 -1.12 3.24
N LYS A 168 27.23 -1.54 3.15
CA LYS A 168 26.73 -2.41 2.08
C LYS A 168 26.75 -1.75 0.71
N PHE A 169 26.49 -0.45 0.64
CA PHE A 169 26.30 0.26 -0.62
C PHE A 169 27.35 1.32 -0.91
N GLY A 170 28.39 1.45 -0.06
CA GLY A 170 29.44 2.46 -0.23
C GLY A 170 28.93 3.89 -0.07
N LEU A 171 27.96 4.12 0.84
CA LEU A 171 27.37 5.43 1.08
C LEU A 171 28.16 6.23 2.13
N ASN A 172 28.06 7.55 2.09
CA ASN A 172 28.62 8.41 3.11
C ASN A 172 27.67 8.47 4.32
N TYR A 173 28.16 8.06 5.49
CA TYR A 173 27.35 8.03 6.73
C TYR A 173 26.90 9.42 7.19
N GLU A 174 27.69 10.46 6.93
CA GLU A 174 27.40 11.84 7.35
C GLU A 174 26.26 12.46 6.53
N LEU A 175 25.95 11.90 5.35
CA LEU A 175 24.90 12.41 4.48
C LEU A 175 23.53 11.82 4.84
N PRO A 176 22.45 12.61 4.72
CA PRO A 176 21.10 12.09 4.89
C PRO A 176 20.75 11.09 3.78
N ILE A 177 19.92 10.09 4.13
CA ILE A 177 19.42 9.07 3.20
C ILE A 177 17.98 9.39 2.83
N LEU A 178 17.74 9.65 1.54
CA LEU A 178 16.41 9.73 0.94
C LEU A 178 16.06 8.39 0.32
N LEU A 179 14.94 7.82 0.74
CA LEU A 179 14.50 6.48 0.38
C LEU A 179 13.23 6.50 -0.45
N PHE A 180 13.19 5.66 -1.47
CA PHE A 180 12.00 5.22 -2.18
C PHE A 180 11.88 3.70 -2.13
N VAL A 181 10.70 3.14 -1.81
CA VAL A 181 10.44 1.70 -1.83
C VAL A 181 9.19 1.38 -2.64
N GLY A 182 9.34 0.56 -3.67
CA GLY A 182 8.19 0.09 -4.43
C GLY A 182 8.55 -0.44 -5.82
N SER A 183 7.72 -1.34 -6.36
CA SER A 183 7.81 -1.82 -7.74
C SER A 183 6.70 -1.22 -8.61
N GLY A 184 6.91 -1.18 -9.93
CA GLY A 184 6.00 -0.48 -10.85
C GLY A 184 6.24 1.04 -10.81
N PHE A 185 7.45 1.42 -11.15
CA PHE A 185 8.04 2.76 -10.96
C PHE A 185 7.22 3.89 -11.59
N LYS A 186 6.58 3.65 -12.75
CA LYS A 186 5.76 4.67 -13.41
C LYS A 186 4.61 5.15 -12.51
N ARG A 187 3.81 4.22 -11.97
CA ARG A 187 2.65 4.56 -11.13
C ARG A 187 3.06 5.12 -9.77
N LYS A 188 4.16 4.61 -9.24
CA LYS A 188 4.66 4.97 -7.91
C LYS A 188 5.54 6.21 -7.87
N GLY A 189 5.87 6.79 -9.05
CA GLY A 189 6.49 8.10 -9.12
C GLY A 189 8.01 8.12 -8.97
N VAL A 190 8.75 7.10 -9.45
CA VAL A 190 10.23 7.13 -9.38
C VAL A 190 10.83 8.27 -10.20
N SER A 191 10.24 8.63 -11.36
CA SER A 191 10.70 9.80 -12.12
C SER A 191 10.52 11.09 -11.31
N GLU A 192 9.39 11.20 -10.65
CA GLU A 192 9.03 12.34 -9.81
C GLU A 192 9.94 12.41 -8.57
N PHE A 193 10.20 11.27 -7.93
CA PHE A 193 11.19 11.17 -6.84
C PHE A 193 12.57 11.67 -7.26
N LEU A 194 13.08 11.22 -8.42
CA LEU A 194 14.36 11.70 -8.93
C LEU A 194 14.36 13.20 -9.24
N ASN A 195 13.27 13.74 -9.80
CA ASN A 195 13.16 15.18 -10.01
C ASN A 195 13.08 15.96 -8.68
N ILE A 196 12.43 15.45 -7.64
CA ILE A 196 12.46 16.07 -6.30
C ILE A 196 13.89 16.11 -5.80
N VAL A 197 14.61 14.98 -5.85
CA VAL A 197 16.00 14.88 -5.38
C VAL A 197 16.91 15.86 -6.13
N SER A 198 16.76 16.01 -7.47
CA SER A 198 17.58 16.92 -8.27
C SER A 198 17.33 18.41 -7.98
N ASN A 199 16.23 18.76 -7.33
CA ASN A 199 15.93 20.14 -6.89
C ASN A 199 16.40 20.42 -5.45
N ILE A 200 17.05 19.46 -4.78
CA ILE A 200 17.65 19.65 -3.44
C ILE A 200 19.11 20.02 -3.61
N SER A 201 19.53 21.15 -3.03
CA SER A 201 20.91 21.66 -3.14
C SER A 201 21.92 20.92 -2.25
N LEU A 202 21.42 20.10 -1.30
CA LEU A 202 22.26 19.33 -0.39
C LEU A 202 22.80 18.05 -1.05
N THR A 203 24.01 17.67 -0.68
CA THR A 203 24.52 16.34 -1.02
C THR A 203 23.77 15.27 -0.21
N LEU A 204 23.30 14.24 -0.87
CA LEU A 204 22.41 13.22 -0.30
C LEU A 204 22.82 11.82 -0.72
N ASN A 205 22.54 10.83 0.11
CA ASN A 205 22.46 9.44 -0.29
C ASN A 205 21.04 9.16 -0.82
N THR A 206 20.93 8.62 -2.03
CA THR A 206 19.63 8.33 -2.67
C THR A 206 19.49 6.84 -2.91
N ILE A 207 18.48 6.22 -2.30
CA ILE A 207 18.24 4.77 -2.42
C ILE A 207 16.85 4.49 -3.00
N ILE A 208 16.80 3.66 -4.03
CA ILE A 208 15.57 3.20 -4.69
C ILE A 208 15.49 1.68 -4.58
N VAL A 209 14.57 1.19 -3.75
CA VAL A 209 14.31 -0.24 -3.54
C VAL A 209 13.10 -0.67 -4.35
N GLY A 210 13.26 -1.69 -5.17
CA GLY A 210 12.19 -2.25 -5.99
C GLY A 210 12.63 -2.56 -7.41
N SER A 211 11.67 -2.98 -8.23
CA SER A 211 11.96 -3.39 -9.59
C SER A 211 10.93 -2.84 -10.58
N ASP A 212 11.38 -2.60 -11.80
CA ASP A 212 10.54 -2.23 -12.94
C ASP A 212 11.10 -2.86 -14.21
N LYS A 213 10.23 -3.16 -15.18
CA LYS A 213 10.65 -3.69 -16.49
C LYS A 213 11.57 -2.71 -17.22
N ASN A 214 11.35 -1.41 -17.01
CA ASN A 214 12.08 -0.33 -17.65
C ASN A 214 13.11 0.31 -16.72
N ILE A 215 13.72 -0.45 -15.79
CA ILE A 215 14.66 0.11 -14.80
C ILE A 215 15.80 0.92 -15.43
N LYS A 216 16.27 0.51 -16.63
CA LYS A 216 17.29 1.26 -17.38
C LYS A 216 16.90 2.70 -17.67
N LYS A 217 15.62 2.97 -17.98
CA LYS A 217 15.10 4.32 -18.18
C LYS A 217 15.32 5.20 -16.95
N TYR A 218 15.04 4.68 -15.76
CA TYR A 218 15.15 5.43 -14.51
C TYR A 218 16.61 5.65 -14.08
N LYS A 219 17.49 4.66 -14.31
CA LYS A 219 18.94 4.83 -14.13
C LYS A 219 19.50 5.91 -15.05
N ASN A 220 19.09 5.93 -16.33
CA ASN A 220 19.49 6.97 -17.28
C ASN A 220 18.95 8.36 -16.88
N LEU A 221 17.72 8.42 -16.31
CA LEU A 221 17.18 9.68 -15.81
C LEU A 221 17.99 10.19 -14.60
N ALA A 222 18.32 9.33 -13.63
CA ALA A 222 19.17 9.69 -12.50
C ALA A 222 20.53 10.24 -12.97
N LYS A 223 21.19 9.56 -13.92
CA LYS A 223 22.46 10.03 -14.52
C LYS A 223 22.30 11.39 -15.19
N LYS A 224 21.19 11.59 -15.98
CA LYS A 224 20.92 12.88 -16.64
C LYS A 224 20.72 14.02 -15.64
N LEU A 225 20.12 13.73 -14.48
CA LEU A 225 19.87 14.69 -13.41
C LEU A 225 21.08 14.86 -12.47
N GLY A 226 22.22 14.19 -12.70
CA GLY A 226 23.40 14.27 -11.87
C GLY A 226 23.24 13.57 -10.51
N ILE A 227 22.30 12.63 -10.36
CA ILE A 227 22.02 11.95 -9.10
C ILE A 227 22.75 10.60 -9.08
N ASP A 228 23.59 10.40 -8.06
CA ASP A 228 24.15 9.08 -7.74
C ASP A 228 23.16 8.28 -6.91
N ALA A 229 22.22 7.60 -7.61
CA ALA A 229 21.16 6.85 -6.98
C ALA A 229 21.45 5.34 -6.99
N ILE A 230 21.35 4.71 -5.83
CA ILE A 230 21.46 3.26 -5.66
C ILE A 230 20.12 2.60 -5.99
N PHE A 231 20.09 1.85 -7.08
CA PHE A 231 18.96 1.00 -7.46
C PHE A 231 19.21 -0.43 -6.98
N THR A 232 18.67 -0.81 -5.84
CA THR A 232 18.96 -2.10 -5.19
C THR A 232 18.25 -3.29 -5.86
N GLY A 233 17.29 -3.05 -6.75
CA GLY A 233 16.40 -4.09 -7.22
C GLY A 233 15.39 -4.53 -6.14
N LYS A 234 14.70 -5.66 -6.39
CA LYS A 234 13.74 -6.21 -5.44
C LYS A 234 14.47 -6.80 -4.24
N GLN A 235 14.16 -6.32 -3.05
CA GLN A 235 14.68 -6.85 -1.79
C GLN A 235 13.63 -7.71 -1.10
N ARG A 236 14.08 -8.78 -0.45
CA ARG A 236 13.22 -9.67 0.34
C ARG A 236 12.90 -9.08 1.70
N VAL A 237 13.89 -8.44 2.34
CA VAL A 237 13.78 -7.74 3.61
C VAL A 237 14.09 -6.27 3.35
N VAL A 238 13.23 -5.38 3.82
CA VAL A 238 13.32 -3.94 3.57
C VAL A 238 13.46 -3.11 4.86
N ASN A 239 13.49 -3.77 6.00
CA ASN A 239 13.49 -3.11 7.31
C ASN A 239 14.68 -2.16 7.47
N ASP A 240 15.91 -2.65 7.22
CA ASP A 240 17.12 -1.83 7.34
C ASP A 240 17.05 -0.55 6.48
N PHE A 241 16.39 -0.61 5.31
CA PHE A 241 16.25 0.56 4.45
C PHE A 241 15.38 1.64 5.10
N TYR A 242 14.23 1.26 5.69
CA TYR A 242 13.40 2.22 6.42
C TYR A 242 14.10 2.71 7.69
N GLU A 243 14.70 1.80 8.44
CA GLU A 243 15.34 2.09 9.72
C GLU A 243 16.53 3.03 9.56
N GLY A 244 17.36 2.83 8.52
CA GLY A 244 18.53 3.68 8.25
C GLY A 244 18.23 4.98 7.49
N ALA A 245 17.04 5.10 6.86
CA ALA A 245 16.71 6.30 6.10
C ALA A 245 16.23 7.45 6.99
N ASP A 246 16.56 8.68 6.58
CA ASP A 246 16.09 9.89 7.23
C ASP A 246 14.69 10.28 6.72
N MET A 247 14.49 10.19 5.42
CA MET A 247 13.21 10.53 4.76
C MET A 247 12.76 9.45 3.79
N PHE A 248 11.46 9.26 3.71
CA PHE A 248 10.78 8.40 2.75
C PHE A 248 9.86 9.23 1.86
N ILE A 249 10.14 9.28 0.55
CA ILE A 249 9.42 10.12 -0.39
C ILE A 249 8.72 9.22 -1.42
N PHE A 250 7.39 9.35 -1.50
CA PHE A 250 6.56 8.47 -2.30
C PHE A 250 5.56 9.27 -3.15
N PRO A 251 6.02 9.92 -4.26
CA PRO A 251 5.22 10.79 -5.10
C PRO A 251 4.36 9.99 -6.08
N THR A 252 3.46 9.17 -5.55
CA THR A 252 2.65 8.24 -6.35
C THR A 252 1.54 8.94 -7.12
N HIS A 253 1.21 8.44 -8.31
CA HIS A 253 0.09 8.91 -9.13
C HIS A 253 -1.26 8.32 -8.72
N TYR A 254 -1.27 7.17 -8.07
CA TYR A 254 -2.46 6.53 -7.51
C TYR A 254 -2.07 5.38 -6.59
N GLU A 255 -2.53 5.42 -5.36
CA GLU A 255 -2.39 4.33 -4.39
C GLU A 255 -3.59 4.32 -3.44
N PRO A 256 -4.37 3.24 -3.37
CA PRO A 256 -5.53 3.16 -2.49
C PRO A 256 -5.21 3.40 -1.02
N PHE A 257 -4.12 2.77 -0.54
CA PHE A 257 -3.47 3.02 0.73
C PHE A 257 -2.09 2.35 0.76
N SER A 258 -1.08 3.13 1.01
CA SER A 258 0.30 2.67 0.91
C SER A 258 0.82 2.07 2.22
N ASN A 259 1.01 0.75 2.28
CA ASN A 259 1.65 0.11 3.44
C ASN A 259 3.09 0.59 3.65
N VAL A 260 3.81 0.95 2.58
CA VAL A 260 5.19 1.44 2.68
C VAL A 260 5.29 2.79 3.42
N ILE A 261 4.21 3.61 3.45
CA ILE A 261 4.14 4.80 4.31
C ILE A 261 4.07 4.37 5.78
N LEU A 262 3.19 3.43 6.14
CA LEU A 262 3.12 2.93 7.53
C LEU A 262 4.44 2.28 7.96
N GLU A 263 5.03 1.47 7.07
CA GLU A 263 6.32 0.83 7.31
C GLU A 263 7.41 1.89 7.54
N ALA A 264 7.49 2.95 6.73
CA ALA A 264 8.45 4.04 6.92
C ALA A 264 8.22 4.83 8.22
N LEU A 265 6.95 5.16 8.54
CA LEU A 265 6.58 5.81 9.80
C LEU A 265 7.01 4.99 11.01
N SER A 266 6.86 3.66 10.96
CA SER A 266 7.19 2.77 12.09
C SER A 266 8.69 2.68 12.39
N TYR A 267 9.53 3.15 11.46
CA TYR A 267 10.98 3.33 11.66
C TYR A 267 11.36 4.80 11.80
N GLY A 268 10.40 5.70 11.95
CA GLY A 268 10.64 7.11 12.19
C GLY A 268 11.13 7.88 10.97
N CYS A 269 10.91 7.40 9.74
CA CYS A 269 11.20 8.22 8.57
C CYS A 269 10.28 9.45 8.51
N VAL A 270 10.80 10.59 8.08
CA VAL A 270 9.94 11.68 7.60
C VAL A 270 9.30 11.24 6.30
N CYS A 271 7.96 11.14 6.27
CA CYS A 271 7.22 10.61 5.14
C CYS A 271 6.57 11.73 4.33
N ILE A 272 6.83 11.76 3.02
CA ILE A 272 6.20 12.69 2.08
C ILE A 272 5.49 11.87 0.99
N THR A 273 4.25 12.23 0.69
CA THR A 273 3.47 11.58 -0.37
C THR A 273 2.51 12.56 -1.04
N THR A 274 1.66 12.07 -1.94
CA THR A 274 0.71 12.87 -2.72
C THR A 274 -0.73 12.69 -2.21
N LYS A 275 -1.61 13.62 -2.53
CA LYS A 275 -3.07 13.50 -2.30
C LYS A 275 -3.69 12.28 -2.99
N GLN A 276 -3.03 11.72 -4.03
CA GLN A 276 -3.47 10.53 -4.75
C GLN A 276 -3.17 9.21 -4.04
N ASN A 277 -2.61 9.30 -2.84
CA ASN A 277 -2.37 8.17 -1.95
C ASN A 277 -3.30 8.23 -0.74
N GLY A 278 -4.14 7.22 -0.55
CA GLY A 278 -5.01 7.16 0.65
C GLY A 278 -4.25 7.23 1.98
N ALA A 279 -2.97 6.87 2.01
CA ALA A 279 -2.15 7.05 3.21
C ALA A 279 -1.76 8.51 3.50
N SER A 280 -2.07 9.48 2.62
CA SER A 280 -1.92 10.90 2.93
C SER A 280 -2.84 11.34 4.07
N GLU A 281 -3.98 10.67 4.24
CA GLU A 281 -4.99 10.99 5.26
C GLU A 281 -4.47 10.92 6.71
N ILE A 282 -3.34 10.25 6.92
CA ILE A 282 -2.73 10.08 8.24
C ILE A 282 -1.51 10.98 8.48
N LEU A 283 -1.14 11.80 7.50
CA LEU A 283 0.00 12.71 7.58
C LEU A 283 -0.47 14.16 7.77
N ASP A 284 0.40 14.99 8.35
CA ASP A 284 0.16 16.42 8.39
C ASP A 284 0.23 17.03 6.99
N LYS A 285 -0.52 18.12 6.77
CA LYS A 285 -0.71 18.75 5.45
C LYS A 285 0.61 19.13 4.76
N ASP A 286 1.60 19.57 5.52
CA ASP A 286 2.89 20.02 5.00
C ASP A 286 3.68 18.89 4.32
N PHE A 287 3.37 17.64 4.64
CA PHE A 287 4.00 16.43 4.05
C PHE A 287 3.22 15.88 2.85
N ILE A 288 2.19 16.59 2.40
CA ILE A 288 1.31 16.12 1.33
C ILE A 288 1.45 17.01 0.09
N MET A 289 1.99 16.44 -0.97
CA MET A 289 2.08 17.07 -2.29
C MET A 289 0.70 17.12 -2.95
N ASP A 290 0.34 18.24 -3.57
CA ASP A 290 -0.91 18.37 -4.34
C ASP A 290 -0.98 17.41 -5.51
N ASN A 291 0.15 17.22 -6.18
CA ASN A 291 0.29 16.25 -7.26
C ASN A 291 1.73 15.71 -7.29
N PRO A 292 2.00 14.60 -8.01
CA PRO A 292 3.33 14.00 -8.05
C PRO A 292 4.43 14.90 -8.63
N LYS A 293 4.07 15.98 -9.32
CA LYS A 293 5.01 16.94 -9.95
C LYS A 293 5.15 18.24 -9.17
N SER A 294 4.65 18.32 -7.94
CA SER A 294 4.87 19.44 -7.02
C SER A 294 6.32 19.44 -6.51
N PHE A 295 7.27 19.76 -7.40
CA PHE A 295 8.71 19.64 -7.11
C PHE A 295 9.21 20.71 -6.14
N GLU A 296 8.44 21.75 -5.88
CA GLU A 296 8.67 22.79 -4.86
C GLU A 296 8.78 22.20 -3.44
N ILE A 297 8.28 20.98 -3.22
CA ILE A 297 8.46 20.22 -1.97
C ILE A 297 9.93 20.03 -1.61
N ALA A 298 10.85 20.10 -2.59
CA ALA A 298 12.28 20.00 -2.38
C ALA A 298 12.81 21.08 -1.39
N ASN A 299 12.26 22.30 -1.45
CA ASN A 299 12.63 23.39 -0.52
C ASN A 299 12.24 23.04 0.92
N PHE A 300 11.08 22.41 1.11
CA PHE A 300 10.63 21.97 2.43
C PHE A 300 11.47 20.81 2.97
N ILE A 301 11.81 19.85 2.12
CA ILE A 301 12.73 18.75 2.45
C ILE A 301 14.08 19.31 2.89
N GLU A 302 14.65 20.23 2.13
CA GLU A 302 15.94 20.85 2.42
C GLU A 302 15.93 21.60 3.76
N LYS A 303 14.86 22.35 4.06
CA LYS A 303 14.67 23.00 5.35
C LYS A 303 14.71 22.02 6.52
N ILE A 304 14.01 20.88 6.40
CA ILE A 304 14.00 19.84 7.45
C ILE A 304 15.39 19.22 7.61
N LEU A 305 16.09 18.92 6.51
CA LEU A 305 17.40 18.26 6.55
C LEU A 305 18.50 19.17 7.12
N LYS A 306 18.37 20.49 6.97
CA LYS A 306 19.31 21.49 7.55
C LYS A 306 19.12 21.69 9.06
N ASP A 307 17.94 21.33 9.60
CA ASP A 307 17.61 21.46 11.01
C ASP A 307 17.51 20.08 11.68
N SER A 308 18.61 19.63 12.28
CA SER A 308 18.67 18.31 12.93
C SER A 308 17.68 18.17 14.10
N LYS A 309 17.33 19.25 14.79
CA LYS A 309 16.35 19.23 15.89
C LYS A 309 14.94 19.04 15.34
N LEU A 310 14.61 19.77 14.26
CA LEU A 310 13.33 19.62 13.56
C LEU A 310 13.18 18.22 12.98
N LEU A 311 14.21 17.70 12.30
CA LEU A 311 14.25 16.35 11.75
C LEU A 311 13.97 15.31 12.85
N SER A 312 14.72 15.36 13.95
CA SER A 312 14.55 14.42 15.08
C SER A 312 13.15 14.51 15.71
N LYS A 313 12.61 15.72 15.85
CA LYS A 313 11.25 15.94 16.38
C LYS A 313 10.18 15.27 15.48
N ILE A 314 10.27 15.46 14.16
CA ILE A 314 9.32 14.86 13.21
C ILE A 314 9.48 13.33 13.22
N GLN A 315 10.70 12.82 13.25
CA GLN A 315 10.97 11.38 13.31
C GLN A 315 10.35 10.74 14.56
N ALA A 316 10.49 11.36 15.72
CA ALA A 316 9.88 10.90 16.97
C ALA A 316 8.33 10.94 16.89
N SER A 317 7.75 12.01 16.35
CA SER A 317 6.31 12.14 16.15
C SER A 317 5.77 11.04 15.21
N ASN A 318 6.50 10.71 14.15
CA ASN A 318 6.11 9.66 13.20
C ASN A 318 6.16 8.26 13.81
N LEU A 319 7.14 7.98 14.67
CA LEU A 319 7.18 6.74 15.47
C LEU A 319 5.92 6.60 16.34
N GLU A 320 5.55 7.64 17.06
CA GLU A 320 4.33 7.63 17.89
C GLU A 320 3.07 7.50 17.04
N LEU A 321 2.99 8.21 15.92
CA LEU A 321 1.86 8.11 15.00
C LEU A 321 1.66 6.68 14.49
N SER A 322 2.74 5.99 14.15
CA SER A 322 2.71 4.63 13.61
C SER A 322 2.06 3.61 14.55
N LYS A 323 2.14 3.82 15.86
CA LYS A 323 1.57 2.93 16.89
C LYS A 323 0.04 2.78 16.77
N LYS A 324 -0.64 3.77 16.18
CA LYS A 324 -2.08 3.76 15.92
C LYS A 324 -2.50 2.82 14.75
N PHE A 325 -1.52 2.25 14.04
CA PHE A 325 -1.75 1.46 12.82
C PHE A 325 -1.13 0.06 12.95
N SER A 326 -1.26 -0.55 14.14
CA SER A 326 -0.88 -1.95 14.33
C SER A 326 -1.81 -2.90 13.57
N ILE A 327 -1.31 -4.10 13.23
CA ILE A 327 -2.16 -5.12 12.62
C ILE A 327 -3.20 -5.65 13.62
N GLU A 328 -2.89 -5.63 14.91
CA GLU A 328 -3.78 -6.02 15.98
C GLU A 328 -5.00 -5.09 16.06
N ASP A 329 -4.80 -3.76 16.01
CA ASP A 329 -5.89 -2.78 15.97
C ASP A 329 -6.73 -2.89 14.69
N ASN A 330 -6.08 -3.11 13.55
CA ASN A 330 -6.78 -3.36 12.30
C ASN A 330 -7.63 -4.65 12.38
N ALA A 331 -7.10 -5.73 12.95
CA ALA A 331 -7.81 -6.98 13.13
C ALA A 331 -9.01 -6.81 14.07
N LYS A 332 -8.86 -6.06 15.18
CA LYS A 332 -9.95 -5.76 16.12
C LYS A 332 -11.09 -5.04 15.41
N LYS A 333 -10.81 -3.95 14.70
CA LYS A 333 -11.82 -3.19 13.93
C LYS A 333 -12.47 -4.04 12.84
N THR A 334 -11.68 -4.90 12.17
CA THR A 334 -12.21 -5.83 11.16
C THR A 334 -13.16 -6.86 11.78
N MET A 335 -12.84 -7.36 12.98
CA MET A 335 -13.71 -8.29 13.72
C MET A 335 -15.02 -7.66 14.18
N GLU A 336 -15.03 -6.38 14.53
CA GLU A 336 -16.27 -5.65 14.84
C GLU A 336 -17.26 -5.72 13.66
N ILE A 337 -16.77 -5.51 12.43
CA ILE A 337 -17.58 -5.64 11.21
C ILE A 337 -18.03 -7.09 10.98
N ILE A 338 -17.14 -8.07 11.19
CA ILE A 338 -17.47 -9.49 11.01
C ILE A 338 -18.56 -9.91 12.03
N ASN A 339 -18.40 -9.54 13.30
CA ASN A 339 -19.32 -9.90 14.38
C ASN A 339 -20.73 -9.33 14.17
N ALA A 340 -20.85 -8.15 13.56
CA ALA A 340 -22.15 -7.58 13.20
C ALA A 340 -22.96 -8.44 12.22
N HIS A 341 -22.32 -9.43 11.58
CA HIS A 341 -22.94 -10.35 10.60
C HIS A 341 -22.94 -11.82 11.06
N THR A 342 -22.45 -12.12 12.28
CA THR A 342 -22.39 -13.48 12.81
C THR A 342 -23.60 -13.87 13.69
N ASN A 343 -24.37 -12.86 14.09
CA ASN A 343 -25.60 -13.01 14.86
C ASN A 343 -26.81 -13.31 13.99
#